data_9626d2577064b9c31661a121108c16f1
#
_entry.id   9626d2577064b9c31661a121108c16f1
#
_cell.length_a   1.000
_cell.length_b   1.000
_cell.length_c   1.000
_cell.angle_alpha   90.00
_cell.angle_beta   90.00
_cell.angle_gamma   90.00
#
_symmetry.space_group_name_H-M   'P 1'
#
loop_
_entity.id
_entity.type
_entity.pdbx_description
1 polymer ?
#
loop_
_entity_poly.entity_id
_entity_poly.type
_entity_poly.pdbx_seq_one_letter_code
_entity_poly.pdbx_strand_id
1 'polypeptide(L)'
;MGNVLKYNHVKQRLLRYVFENRLKEGDRLPSERKLCALFGTSNLPLRRAEDELCDGGMLFREKQRGVFIGQGWDRTSYSTCLGILSVGVNNYPSGPAEEELRDALREHLCDLRVIRTSGRDVSSVAVRELEKCDYIILSGFVTQAWVETIKSLEKPCLHVGYTELETGIPRLENDFVDMFEKVFDLSDELGAKRLLVWLSPDEELTYARALEEGLDQAMADRRVAASRVIREKISARSMREALKSLRKHEGEFDMIVLRDFMLGTAIYLPEWRTIVDGRPVAVMNTSMAFPADFDQLPNVYRLTFPTSLLKSSQEFFFERHNQLPGGVMVKRHKAVLAKKPETTDSRK
;
A
#
# COMPACT_ATOMS: atom_id res chain seq x y z
N MET A 1 13.77 -19.51 -10.64
CA MET A 1 13.30 -18.39 -9.80
C MET A 1 14.07 -18.19 -8.48
N GLY A 2 14.41 -19.20 -7.69
CA GLY A 2 15.05 -18.98 -6.37
C GLY A 2 16.46 -18.38 -6.34
N ASN A 3 17.21 -18.39 -7.43
CA ASN A 3 18.62 -17.93 -7.43
C ASN A 3 18.79 -16.42 -7.73
N VAL A 4 17.96 -15.83 -8.56
CA VAL A 4 18.02 -14.39 -8.89
C VAL A 4 17.57 -13.55 -7.69
N LEU A 5 16.53 -14.01 -6.98
CA LEU A 5 16.01 -13.35 -5.78
C LEU A 5 17.03 -13.31 -4.63
N LYS A 6 17.75 -14.42 -4.42
CA LYS A 6 18.79 -14.51 -3.38
C LYS A 6 19.99 -13.60 -3.66
N TYR A 7 20.35 -13.45 -4.90
CA TYR A 7 21.49 -12.67 -5.31
C TYR A 7 21.28 -11.15 -5.18
N ASN A 8 20.15 -10.60 -5.67
CA ASN A 8 19.84 -9.17 -5.53
C ASN A 8 19.79 -8.75 -4.05
N HIS A 9 19.24 -9.61 -3.20
CA HIS A 9 19.24 -9.37 -1.76
C HIS A 9 20.64 -9.34 -1.16
N VAL A 10 21.53 -10.25 -1.56
CA VAL A 10 22.92 -10.26 -1.07
C VAL A 10 23.68 -9.02 -1.53
N LYS A 11 23.48 -8.60 -2.78
CA LYS A 11 24.04 -7.35 -3.31
C LYS A 11 23.64 -6.14 -2.46
N GLN A 12 22.35 -6.00 -2.14
CA GLN A 12 21.87 -4.92 -1.28
C GLN A 12 22.47 -4.97 0.13
N ARG A 13 22.52 -6.16 0.76
CA ARG A 13 23.15 -6.28 2.08
C ARG A 13 24.62 -5.90 2.06
N LEU A 14 25.31 -6.19 0.97
CA LEU A 14 26.71 -5.80 0.80
C LEU A 14 26.86 -4.28 0.67
N LEU A 15 26.01 -3.64 -0.15
CA LEU A 15 25.97 -2.19 -0.28
C LEU A 15 25.65 -1.50 1.04
N ARG A 16 24.63 -2.01 1.74
CA ARG A 16 24.22 -1.52 3.06
C ARG A 16 25.37 -1.66 4.07
N TYR A 17 26.06 -2.81 4.08
CA TYR A 17 27.22 -3.04 4.93
C TYR A 17 28.31 -1.98 4.71
N VAL A 18 28.65 -1.72 3.43
CA VAL A 18 29.64 -0.69 3.07
C VAL A 18 29.23 0.69 3.59
N PHE A 19 27.96 1.02 3.44
CA PHE A 19 27.41 2.31 3.89
C PHE A 19 27.39 2.45 5.41
N GLU A 20 26.85 1.47 6.13
CA GLU A 20 26.72 1.50 7.61
C GLU A 20 28.08 1.52 8.29
N ASN A 21 29.05 0.81 7.73
CA ASN A 21 30.43 0.79 8.25
C ASN A 21 31.29 1.94 7.72
N ARG A 22 30.68 2.89 6.95
CA ARG A 22 31.37 4.07 6.38
C ARG A 22 32.64 3.73 5.61
N LEU A 23 32.66 2.59 4.93
CA LEU A 23 33.82 2.17 4.15
C LEU A 23 34.02 3.13 2.97
N LYS A 24 35.30 3.43 2.70
CA LYS A 24 35.73 4.37 1.66
C LYS A 24 36.57 3.64 0.60
N GLU A 25 36.83 4.33 -0.49
CA GLU A 25 37.77 3.85 -1.52
C GLU A 25 39.07 3.32 -0.89
N GLY A 26 39.46 2.15 -1.33
CA GLY A 26 40.64 1.42 -0.81
C GLY A 26 40.40 0.63 0.47
N ASP A 27 39.27 0.80 1.16
CA ASP A 27 38.96 -0.02 2.33
C ASP A 27 38.67 -1.47 1.91
N ARG A 28 39.13 -2.39 2.75
CA ARG A 28 38.96 -3.82 2.49
C ARG A 28 37.65 -4.34 3.05
N LEU A 29 36.89 -5.09 2.23
CA LEU A 29 35.74 -5.86 2.72
C LEU A 29 36.16 -7.01 3.64
N PRO A 30 35.30 -7.43 4.57
CA PRO A 30 35.49 -8.68 5.31
C PRO A 30 35.62 -9.86 4.36
N SER A 31 36.24 -10.96 4.83
CA SER A 31 36.36 -12.18 4.04
C SER A 31 34.98 -12.72 3.62
N GLU A 32 34.90 -13.36 2.46
CA GLU A 32 33.67 -14.02 1.97
C GLU A 32 33.01 -14.89 3.04
N ARG A 33 33.80 -15.63 3.82
CA ARG A 33 33.29 -16.46 4.92
C ARG A 33 32.59 -15.63 5.99
N LYS A 34 33.15 -14.46 6.35
CA LYS A 34 32.56 -13.57 7.34
C LYS A 34 31.30 -12.91 6.79
N LEU A 35 31.31 -12.48 5.54
CA LEU A 35 30.14 -11.88 4.87
C LEU A 35 29.02 -12.92 4.68
N CYS A 36 29.34 -14.16 4.32
CA CYS A 36 28.34 -15.24 4.23
C CYS A 36 27.68 -15.51 5.58
N ALA A 37 28.45 -15.55 6.66
CA ALA A 37 27.91 -15.70 8.02
C ALA A 37 27.02 -14.50 8.42
N LEU A 38 27.48 -13.28 8.14
CA LEU A 38 26.76 -12.05 8.46
C LEU A 38 25.45 -11.92 7.67
N PHE A 39 25.46 -12.34 6.39
CA PHE A 39 24.31 -12.22 5.50
C PHE A 39 23.41 -13.45 5.47
N GLY A 40 23.77 -14.54 6.16
CA GLY A 40 23.02 -15.79 6.14
C GLY A 40 22.92 -16.39 4.72
N THR A 41 24.00 -16.27 3.92
CA THR A 41 24.03 -16.69 2.52
C THR A 41 25.18 -17.68 2.26
N SER A 42 25.14 -18.34 1.11
CA SER A 42 26.25 -19.16 0.62
C SER A 42 27.22 -18.34 -0.27
N ASN A 43 28.39 -18.91 -0.57
CA ASN A 43 29.43 -18.24 -1.36
C ASN A 43 28.97 -17.85 -2.77
N LEU A 44 28.15 -18.66 -3.43
CA LEU A 44 27.78 -18.43 -4.83
C LEU A 44 26.99 -17.13 -5.05
N PRO A 45 25.89 -16.85 -4.28
CA PRO A 45 25.20 -15.56 -4.36
C PRO A 45 26.08 -14.37 -3.98
N LEU A 46 26.96 -14.53 -2.98
CA LEU A 46 27.87 -13.46 -2.55
C LEU A 46 28.88 -13.12 -3.65
N ARG A 47 29.55 -14.12 -4.23
CA ARG A 47 30.52 -13.89 -5.32
C ARG A 47 29.89 -13.26 -6.53
N ARG A 48 28.69 -13.70 -6.91
CA ARG A 48 27.96 -13.09 -8.03
C ARG A 48 27.64 -11.61 -7.75
N ALA A 49 27.27 -11.27 -6.51
CA ALA A 49 27.05 -9.87 -6.10
C ALA A 49 28.36 -9.08 -6.13
N GLU A 50 29.46 -9.63 -5.63
CA GLU A 50 30.77 -8.99 -5.69
C GLU A 50 31.25 -8.80 -7.13
N ASP A 51 31.08 -9.80 -8.01
CA ASP A 51 31.51 -9.74 -9.41
C ASP A 51 30.77 -8.61 -10.15
N GLU A 52 29.45 -8.52 -9.98
CA GLU A 52 28.67 -7.43 -10.59
C GLU A 52 29.09 -6.05 -10.06
N LEU A 53 29.39 -5.94 -8.77
CA LEU A 53 29.86 -4.68 -8.19
C LEU A 53 31.31 -4.35 -8.64
N CYS A 54 32.12 -5.36 -8.95
CA CYS A 54 33.43 -5.17 -9.57
C CYS A 54 33.31 -4.70 -11.03
N ASP A 55 32.40 -5.30 -11.80
CA ASP A 55 32.13 -4.89 -13.18
C ASP A 55 31.65 -3.45 -13.26
N GLY A 56 30.90 -2.98 -12.26
CA GLY A 56 30.47 -1.60 -12.10
C GLY A 56 31.53 -0.66 -11.51
N GLY A 57 32.73 -1.15 -11.18
CA GLY A 57 33.82 -0.33 -10.62
C GLY A 57 33.65 0.05 -9.14
N MET A 58 32.60 -0.42 -8.46
CA MET A 58 32.38 -0.15 -7.04
C MET A 58 33.29 -0.91 -6.12
N LEU A 59 33.56 -2.11 -6.51
CA LEU A 59 34.52 -2.97 -5.84
C LEU A 59 35.65 -3.29 -6.83
N PHE A 60 36.76 -3.68 -6.29
CA PHE A 60 37.82 -4.32 -7.09
C PHE A 60 38.44 -5.47 -6.29
N ARG A 61 38.88 -6.47 -7.02
CA ARG A 61 39.46 -7.67 -6.43
C ARG A 61 40.98 -7.69 -6.64
N GLU A 62 41.74 -7.75 -5.57
CA GLU A 62 43.15 -7.98 -5.61
C GLU A 62 43.49 -9.45 -5.32
N LYS A 63 44.24 -10.04 -6.20
CA LYS A 63 44.65 -11.48 -6.09
C LYS A 63 45.31 -11.73 -4.74
N GLN A 64 44.81 -12.71 -3.99
CA GLN A 64 45.28 -13.11 -2.64
C GLN A 64 45.07 -12.05 -1.52
N ARG A 65 44.63 -10.86 -1.83
CA ARG A 65 44.42 -9.79 -0.83
C ARG A 65 42.96 -9.59 -0.46
N GLY A 66 42.04 -9.91 -1.36
CA GLY A 66 40.60 -9.83 -1.12
C GLY A 66 39.89 -8.83 -2.01
N VAL A 67 38.69 -8.38 -1.56
CA VAL A 67 37.85 -7.42 -2.23
C VAL A 67 37.94 -6.08 -1.50
N PHE A 68 38.01 -5.00 -2.26
CA PHE A 68 38.19 -3.63 -1.78
C PHE A 68 37.16 -2.70 -2.40
N ILE A 69 36.89 -1.58 -1.74
CA ILE A 69 36.00 -0.53 -2.26
C ILE A 69 36.73 0.20 -3.40
N GLY A 70 36.09 0.28 -4.56
CA GLY A 70 36.62 0.94 -5.75
C GLY A 70 36.29 2.42 -5.86
N GLN A 71 36.87 3.08 -6.86
CA GLN A 71 36.65 4.52 -7.15
C GLN A 71 35.22 4.86 -7.58
N GLY A 72 34.52 3.88 -8.14
CA GLY A 72 33.12 4.05 -8.56
C GLY A 72 32.13 4.02 -7.42
N TRP A 73 32.58 4.00 -6.16
CA TRP A 73 31.70 4.07 -5.01
C TRP A 73 31.08 5.46 -4.90
N ASP A 74 29.97 5.65 -5.59
CA ASP A 74 29.10 6.79 -5.43
C ASP A 74 27.71 6.30 -4.95
N ARG A 75 27.25 6.87 -3.86
CA ARG A 75 25.96 6.56 -3.23
C ARG A 75 24.78 6.70 -4.19
N THR A 76 24.88 7.56 -5.20
CA THR A 76 23.82 7.82 -6.16
C THR A 76 23.82 6.87 -7.36
N SER A 77 24.98 6.28 -7.68
CA SER A 77 25.15 5.44 -8.89
C SER A 77 24.70 4.00 -8.71
N TYR A 78 24.39 3.58 -7.48
CA TYR A 78 24.18 2.17 -7.13
C TYR A 78 22.95 1.92 -6.27
N SER A 79 22.03 2.87 -6.25
CA SER A 79 20.72 2.62 -5.68
C SER A 79 19.98 1.58 -6.49
N THR A 80 19.36 0.62 -5.83
CA THR A 80 18.36 -0.21 -6.46
C THR A 80 17.12 0.62 -6.76
N CYS A 81 16.28 0.18 -7.67
CA CYS A 81 15.08 0.91 -8.07
C CYS A 81 13.83 0.06 -7.82
N LEU A 82 12.89 0.59 -7.06
CA LEU A 82 11.55 0.06 -6.92
C LEU A 82 10.61 0.78 -7.89
N GLY A 83 10.06 0.05 -8.84
CA GLY A 83 9.02 0.56 -9.75
C GLY A 83 7.63 0.33 -9.19
N ILE A 84 6.78 1.35 -9.14
CA ILE A 84 5.35 1.20 -8.93
C ILE A 84 4.66 1.35 -10.27
N LEU A 85 4.06 0.27 -10.76
CA LEU A 85 3.16 0.32 -11.90
C LEU A 85 1.72 0.53 -11.42
N SER A 86 1.12 1.66 -11.79
CA SER A 86 -0.27 1.98 -11.52
C SER A 86 -1.09 1.91 -12.81
N VAL A 87 -1.87 0.85 -12.96
CA VAL A 87 -2.62 0.57 -14.19
C VAL A 87 -3.97 1.26 -14.17
N GLY A 88 -4.20 2.18 -15.12
CA GLY A 88 -5.49 2.87 -15.30
C GLY A 88 -5.91 3.76 -14.13
N VAL A 89 -4.98 4.12 -13.23
CA VAL A 89 -5.23 4.99 -12.07
C VAL A 89 -4.23 6.14 -12.09
N ASN A 90 -4.73 7.37 -12.25
CA ASN A 90 -3.88 8.53 -12.41
C ASN A 90 -3.33 9.10 -11.09
N ASN A 91 -3.98 8.82 -9.96
CA ASN A 91 -3.70 9.45 -8.67
C ASN A 91 -3.10 8.49 -7.63
N TYR A 92 -2.57 7.33 -8.02
CA TYR A 92 -1.96 6.40 -7.11
C TYR A 92 -0.49 6.14 -7.47
N PRO A 93 0.43 6.09 -6.50
CA PRO A 93 0.20 6.52 -5.12
C PRO A 93 -0.09 8.03 -5.06
N SER A 94 -0.84 8.46 -4.03
CA SER A 94 -1.03 9.88 -3.74
C SER A 94 0.27 10.50 -3.17
N GLY A 95 0.44 11.81 -3.28
CA GLY A 95 1.65 12.51 -2.82
C GLY A 95 2.15 12.09 -1.44
N PRO A 96 1.32 12.13 -0.37
CA PRO A 96 1.77 11.72 0.97
C PRO A 96 2.21 10.26 1.06
N ALA A 97 1.51 9.33 0.41
CA ALA A 97 1.88 7.91 0.42
C ALA A 97 3.14 7.63 -0.40
N GLU A 98 3.36 8.39 -1.48
CA GLU A 98 4.59 8.34 -2.27
C GLU A 98 5.78 8.87 -1.46
N GLU A 99 5.62 9.98 -0.76
CA GLU A 99 6.66 10.56 0.09
C GLU A 99 7.04 9.63 1.24
N GLU A 100 6.05 9.07 1.95
CA GLU A 100 6.27 8.11 3.03
C GLU A 100 7.07 6.89 2.54
N LEU A 101 6.71 6.34 1.37
CA LEU A 101 7.44 5.22 0.79
C LEU A 101 8.85 5.64 0.37
N ARG A 102 9.00 6.80 -0.27
CA ARG A 102 10.29 7.33 -0.71
C ARG A 102 11.24 7.52 0.47
N ASP A 103 10.75 8.04 1.60
CA ASP A 103 11.54 8.20 2.81
C ASP A 103 11.95 6.85 3.40
N ALA A 104 11.03 5.90 3.46
CA ALA A 104 11.33 4.55 3.92
C ALA A 104 12.37 3.83 3.02
N LEU A 105 12.32 4.05 1.71
CA LEU A 105 13.26 3.45 0.77
C LEU A 105 14.68 4.05 0.86
N ARG A 106 14.83 5.28 1.36
CA ARG A 106 16.16 5.89 1.57
C ARG A 106 17.04 5.08 2.49
N GLU A 107 16.47 4.48 3.52
CA GLU A 107 17.21 3.61 4.44
C GLU A 107 17.77 2.36 3.75
N HIS A 108 17.16 1.97 2.63
CA HIS A 108 17.56 0.80 1.83
C HIS A 108 18.40 1.16 0.59
N LEU A 109 18.81 2.42 0.44
CA LEU A 109 19.50 2.92 -0.76
C LEU A 109 18.74 2.55 -2.05
N CYS A 110 17.42 2.69 -2.01
CA CYS A 110 16.54 2.32 -3.10
C CYS A 110 15.78 3.55 -3.62
N ASP A 111 15.86 3.80 -4.92
CA ASP A 111 15.10 4.83 -5.59
C ASP A 111 13.68 4.37 -5.88
N LEU A 112 12.75 5.31 -5.91
CA LEU A 112 11.36 5.08 -6.27
C LEU A 112 11.05 5.64 -7.65
N ARG A 113 10.54 4.78 -8.53
CA ARG A 113 10.03 5.15 -9.85
C ARG A 113 8.54 4.87 -9.94
N VAL A 114 7.73 5.89 -10.14
CA VAL A 114 6.29 5.76 -10.29
C VAL A 114 5.91 5.82 -11.76
N ILE A 115 5.32 4.74 -12.27
CA ILE A 115 4.90 4.54 -13.65
C ILE A 115 3.38 4.45 -13.67
N ARG A 116 2.74 5.41 -14.32
CA ARG A 116 1.27 5.47 -14.42
C ARG A 116 0.84 5.25 -15.87
N THR A 117 -0.16 4.41 -16.08
CA THR A 117 -0.78 4.23 -17.38
C THR A 117 -2.18 4.84 -17.38
N SER A 118 -2.53 5.56 -18.44
CA SER A 118 -3.87 6.15 -18.60
C SER A 118 -4.95 5.13 -18.94
N GLY A 119 -4.54 3.97 -19.46
CA GLY A 119 -5.42 2.86 -19.82
C GLY A 119 -5.04 1.57 -19.12
N ARG A 120 -5.80 0.51 -19.39
CA ARG A 120 -5.61 -0.83 -18.83
C ARG A 120 -4.71 -1.72 -19.71
N ASP A 121 -4.43 -1.29 -20.94
CA ASP A 121 -3.62 -2.04 -21.89
C ASP A 121 -2.12 -1.96 -21.54
N VAL A 122 -1.37 -2.97 -21.98
CA VAL A 122 0.07 -3.02 -21.79
C VAL A 122 0.75 -1.93 -22.62
N SER A 123 1.48 -1.06 -21.94
CA SER A 123 2.23 0.04 -22.54
C SER A 123 3.70 -0.35 -22.70
N SER A 124 4.21 -0.33 -23.95
CA SER A 124 5.63 -0.60 -24.21
C SER A 124 6.58 0.43 -23.55
N VAL A 125 6.11 1.65 -23.32
CA VAL A 125 6.86 2.67 -22.59
C VAL A 125 6.97 2.29 -21.12
N ALA A 126 5.85 1.90 -20.51
CA ALA A 126 5.82 1.46 -19.10
C ALA A 126 6.69 0.21 -18.90
N VAL A 127 6.64 -0.75 -19.82
CA VAL A 127 7.49 -1.96 -19.76
C VAL A 127 8.97 -1.59 -19.77
N ARG A 128 9.42 -0.73 -20.70
CA ARG A 128 10.82 -0.27 -20.75
C ARG A 128 11.26 0.45 -19.47
N GLU A 129 10.37 1.17 -18.80
CA GLU A 129 10.71 1.77 -17.51
C GLU A 129 10.78 0.74 -16.39
N LEU A 130 9.93 -0.30 -16.40
CA LEU A 130 9.98 -1.40 -15.44
C LEU A 130 11.21 -2.29 -15.63
N GLU A 131 11.72 -2.44 -16.85
CA GLU A 131 12.97 -3.15 -17.13
C GLU A 131 14.17 -2.54 -16.40
N LYS A 132 14.12 -1.24 -16.09
CA LYS A 132 15.17 -0.52 -15.35
C LYS A 132 15.03 -0.65 -13.82
N CYS A 133 13.94 -1.21 -13.32
CA CYS A 133 13.69 -1.39 -11.88
C CYS A 133 14.16 -2.78 -11.43
N ASP A 134 14.59 -2.89 -10.17
CA ASP A 134 14.99 -4.15 -9.54
C ASP A 134 13.80 -4.86 -8.87
N TYR A 135 12.81 -4.11 -8.43
CA TYR A 135 11.60 -4.55 -7.75
C TYR A 135 10.38 -3.90 -8.38
N ILE A 136 9.24 -4.58 -8.37
CA ILE A 136 8.01 -4.07 -8.97
C ILE A 136 6.85 -4.18 -7.97
N ILE A 137 6.15 -3.07 -7.76
CA ILE A 137 4.80 -3.05 -7.20
C ILE A 137 3.81 -2.92 -8.35
N LEU A 138 2.88 -3.86 -8.45
CA LEU A 138 1.78 -3.83 -9.38
C LEU A 138 0.52 -3.35 -8.65
N SER A 139 -0.20 -2.38 -9.21
CA SER A 139 -1.40 -1.82 -8.60
C SER A 139 -2.37 -1.27 -9.66
N GLY A 140 -3.59 -0.95 -9.25
CA GLY A 140 -4.59 -0.37 -10.13
C GLY A 140 -5.50 -1.43 -10.80
N PHE A 141 -6.03 -1.11 -11.97
CA PHE A 141 -6.90 -2.00 -12.74
C PHE A 141 -6.09 -3.05 -13.51
N VAL A 142 -5.53 -3.99 -12.76
CA VAL A 142 -4.65 -5.03 -13.29
C VAL A 142 -5.41 -5.94 -14.24
N THR A 143 -4.82 -6.21 -15.42
CA THR A 143 -5.33 -7.16 -16.41
C THR A 143 -4.45 -8.39 -16.51
N GLN A 144 -4.97 -9.47 -17.08
CA GLN A 144 -4.20 -10.70 -17.30
C GLN A 144 -2.95 -10.44 -18.16
N ALA A 145 -3.05 -9.58 -19.17
CA ALA A 145 -1.92 -9.20 -20.03
C ALA A 145 -0.80 -8.49 -19.23
N TRP A 146 -1.15 -7.64 -18.27
CA TRP A 146 -0.16 -7.05 -17.37
C TRP A 146 0.49 -8.08 -16.46
N VAL A 147 -0.30 -9.02 -15.89
CA VAL A 147 0.24 -10.10 -15.06
C VAL A 147 1.29 -10.93 -15.81
N GLU A 148 0.97 -11.33 -17.04
CA GLU A 148 1.88 -12.10 -17.91
C GLU A 148 3.15 -11.28 -18.25
N THR A 149 2.98 -10.03 -18.61
CA THR A 149 4.09 -9.11 -18.90
C THR A 149 5.02 -8.95 -17.70
N ILE A 150 4.47 -8.68 -16.50
CA ILE A 150 5.28 -8.53 -15.28
C ILE A 150 6.01 -9.82 -14.93
N LYS A 151 5.37 -10.98 -15.07
CA LYS A 151 6.02 -12.28 -14.84
C LYS A 151 7.16 -12.53 -15.82
N SER A 152 7.02 -12.10 -17.07
CA SER A 152 8.09 -12.27 -18.08
C SER A 152 9.35 -11.45 -17.78
N LEU A 153 9.25 -10.40 -16.96
CA LEU A 153 10.42 -9.63 -16.50
C LEU A 153 11.27 -10.37 -15.46
N GLU A 154 10.75 -11.48 -14.89
CA GLU A 154 11.44 -12.32 -13.89
C GLU A 154 11.97 -11.55 -12.66
N LYS A 155 11.35 -10.41 -12.33
CA LYS A 155 11.72 -9.57 -11.20
C LYS A 155 10.84 -9.86 -9.99
N PRO A 156 11.35 -9.63 -8.76
CA PRO A 156 10.52 -9.65 -7.57
C PRO A 156 9.34 -8.69 -7.73
N CYS A 157 8.13 -9.22 -7.61
CA CYS A 157 6.91 -8.45 -7.77
C CYS A 157 5.96 -8.68 -6.61
N LEU A 158 5.29 -7.61 -6.20
CA LEU A 158 4.23 -7.61 -5.20
C LEU A 158 3.00 -6.89 -5.78
N HIS A 159 1.84 -7.50 -5.69
CA HIS A 159 0.60 -6.82 -6.01
C HIS A 159 0.08 -6.09 -4.77
N VAL A 160 -0.20 -4.80 -4.90
CA VAL A 160 -0.74 -3.96 -3.83
C VAL A 160 -2.14 -3.48 -4.23
N GLY A 161 -3.12 -3.92 -3.47
CA GLY A 161 -4.54 -3.66 -3.71
C GLY A 161 -5.31 -4.91 -4.09
N TYR A 162 -6.58 -4.71 -4.42
CA TYR A 162 -7.51 -5.77 -4.74
C TYR A 162 -7.47 -6.14 -6.23
N THR A 163 -7.63 -7.42 -6.53
CA THR A 163 -7.92 -7.94 -7.87
C THR A 163 -8.66 -9.28 -7.77
N GLU A 164 -9.58 -9.53 -8.68
CA GLU A 164 -10.26 -10.83 -8.82
C GLU A 164 -9.40 -11.87 -9.55
N LEU A 165 -8.27 -11.43 -10.14
CA LEU A 165 -7.40 -12.32 -10.90
C LEU A 165 -6.55 -13.19 -9.96
N GLU A 166 -6.43 -14.46 -10.28
CA GLU A 166 -5.43 -15.33 -9.70
C GLU A 166 -4.06 -15.07 -10.34
N THR A 167 -3.40 -14.02 -9.87
CA THR A 167 -2.16 -13.55 -10.49
C THR A 167 -0.98 -14.48 -10.26
N GLY A 168 -0.98 -15.29 -9.19
CA GLY A 168 0.20 -16.01 -8.73
C GLY A 168 1.36 -15.10 -8.29
N ILE A 169 1.07 -13.80 -8.07
CA ILE A 169 1.97 -12.80 -7.48
C ILE A 169 1.54 -12.60 -6.02
N PRO A 170 2.48 -12.57 -5.05
CA PRO A 170 2.15 -12.23 -3.67
C PRO A 170 1.37 -10.92 -3.58
N ARG A 171 0.35 -10.85 -2.70
CA ARG A 171 -0.55 -9.70 -2.64
C ARG A 171 -0.72 -9.15 -1.23
N LEU A 172 -0.70 -7.83 -1.12
CA LEU A 172 -1.13 -7.08 0.05
C LEU A 172 -2.45 -6.39 -0.24
N GLU A 173 -3.45 -6.57 0.60
CA GLU A 173 -4.74 -5.91 0.48
C GLU A 173 -5.30 -5.49 1.84
N ASN A 174 -6.30 -4.62 1.83
CA ASN A 174 -7.04 -4.22 3.02
C ASN A 174 -8.14 -5.25 3.32
N ASP A 175 -8.36 -5.54 4.59
CA ASP A 175 -9.43 -6.43 5.06
C ASP A 175 -10.73 -5.63 5.24
N PHE A 176 -11.56 -5.61 4.21
CA PHE A 176 -12.82 -4.89 4.24
C PHE A 176 -13.90 -5.62 5.06
N VAL A 177 -13.80 -6.94 5.25
CA VAL A 177 -14.68 -7.67 6.17
C VAL A 177 -14.45 -7.17 7.59
N ASP A 178 -13.20 -7.19 8.06
CA ASP A 178 -12.81 -6.68 9.38
C ASP A 178 -13.17 -5.19 9.56
N MET A 179 -13.07 -4.39 8.49
CA MET A 179 -13.49 -2.99 8.54
C MET A 179 -15.00 -2.84 8.80
N PHE A 180 -15.85 -3.59 8.09
CA PHE A 180 -17.28 -3.54 8.31
C PHE A 180 -17.72 -4.20 9.61
N GLU A 181 -17.03 -5.23 10.09
CA GLU A 181 -17.26 -5.75 11.45
C GLU A 181 -17.11 -4.64 12.49
N LYS A 182 -16.06 -3.80 12.36
CA LYS A 182 -15.85 -2.65 13.25
C LYS A 182 -16.87 -1.53 13.06
N VAL A 183 -17.41 -1.35 11.85
CA VAL A 183 -18.55 -0.45 11.62
C VAL A 183 -19.78 -0.94 12.41
N PHE A 184 -20.06 -2.25 12.39
CA PHE A 184 -21.17 -2.79 13.14
C PHE A 184 -20.93 -2.71 14.65
N ASP A 185 -19.72 -3.00 15.15
CA ASP A 185 -19.38 -2.81 16.57
C ASP A 185 -19.65 -1.36 17.01
N LEU A 186 -19.14 -0.39 16.23
CA LEU A 186 -19.38 1.02 16.49
C LEU A 186 -20.87 1.38 16.47
N SER A 187 -21.63 0.84 15.51
CA SER A 187 -23.07 1.09 15.44
C SER A 187 -23.82 0.54 16.63
N ASP A 188 -23.42 -0.63 17.15
CA ASP A 188 -23.99 -1.24 18.32
C ASP A 188 -23.65 -0.46 19.60
N GLU A 189 -22.39 0.01 19.75
CA GLU A 189 -21.96 0.88 20.85
C GLU A 189 -22.75 2.20 20.91
N LEU A 190 -23.04 2.78 19.73
CA LEU A 190 -23.75 4.04 19.61
C LEU A 190 -25.29 3.89 19.58
N GLY A 191 -25.80 2.66 19.62
CA GLY A 191 -27.23 2.36 19.54
C GLY A 191 -27.85 2.66 18.18
N ALA A 192 -27.06 2.79 17.12
CA ALA A 192 -27.53 3.02 15.76
C ALA A 192 -28.13 1.74 15.16
N LYS A 193 -29.41 1.76 14.83
CA LYS A 193 -30.14 0.57 14.36
C LYS A 193 -30.14 0.45 12.85
N ARG A 194 -30.09 1.57 12.12
CA ARG A 194 -30.14 1.62 10.66
C ARG A 194 -28.95 2.42 10.12
N LEU A 195 -28.26 1.83 9.19
CA LEU A 195 -27.06 2.39 8.57
C LEU A 195 -27.34 2.80 7.13
N LEU A 196 -26.98 4.00 6.76
CA LEU A 196 -26.88 4.42 5.35
C LEU A 196 -25.43 4.25 4.90
N VAL A 197 -25.16 3.29 4.04
CA VAL A 197 -23.81 2.98 3.55
C VAL A 197 -23.63 3.47 2.13
N TRP A 198 -22.71 4.43 1.96
CA TRP A 198 -22.34 4.92 0.65
C TRP A 198 -21.15 4.14 0.10
N LEU A 199 -21.41 3.40 -0.96
CA LEU A 199 -20.43 2.64 -1.72
C LEU A 199 -20.05 3.42 -2.99
N SER A 200 -18.93 3.08 -3.59
CA SER A 200 -18.53 3.64 -4.90
C SER A 200 -19.01 2.76 -6.04
N PRO A 201 -19.31 3.35 -7.21
CA PRO A 201 -19.49 2.58 -8.44
C PRO A 201 -18.23 1.77 -8.78
N ASP A 202 -18.43 0.57 -9.36
CA ASP A 202 -17.34 -0.38 -9.63
C ASP A 202 -16.26 0.16 -10.59
N GLU A 203 -16.65 1.11 -11.45
CA GLU A 203 -15.75 1.69 -12.45
C GLU A 203 -14.80 2.75 -11.88
N GLU A 204 -15.10 3.28 -10.69
CA GLU A 204 -14.31 4.37 -10.09
C GLU A 204 -13.15 3.87 -9.24
N LEU A 205 -13.28 2.70 -8.63
CA LEU A 205 -12.30 2.18 -7.70
C LEU A 205 -11.97 0.71 -7.98
N THR A 206 -10.70 0.39 -7.95
CA THR A 206 -10.20 -0.98 -8.13
C THR A 206 -10.69 -1.96 -7.07
N TYR A 207 -11.11 -1.45 -5.91
CA TYR A 207 -11.58 -2.25 -4.78
C TYR A 207 -13.06 -2.01 -4.44
N ALA A 208 -13.84 -1.39 -5.32
CA ALA A 208 -15.28 -1.16 -5.08
C ALA A 208 -16.03 -2.46 -4.81
N ARG A 209 -15.77 -3.51 -5.59
CA ARG A 209 -16.32 -4.84 -5.37
C ARG A 209 -15.86 -5.47 -4.06
N ALA A 210 -14.58 -5.41 -3.73
CA ALA A 210 -14.08 -5.95 -2.48
C ALA A 210 -14.72 -5.26 -1.26
N LEU A 211 -15.02 -3.97 -1.40
CA LEU A 211 -15.74 -3.22 -0.36
C LEU A 211 -17.19 -3.73 -0.22
N GLU A 212 -17.88 -3.97 -1.31
CA GLU A 212 -19.26 -4.50 -1.33
C GLU A 212 -19.30 -5.94 -0.81
N GLU A 213 -18.40 -6.81 -1.29
CA GLU A 213 -18.23 -8.18 -0.80
C GLU A 213 -17.88 -8.23 0.68
N GLY A 214 -17.01 -7.32 1.15
CA GLY A 214 -16.65 -7.20 2.55
C GLY A 214 -17.85 -6.83 3.44
N LEU A 215 -18.74 -5.95 2.95
CA LEU A 215 -19.98 -5.63 3.63
C LEU A 215 -20.92 -6.84 3.68
N ASP A 216 -21.09 -7.54 2.55
CA ASP A 216 -21.94 -8.73 2.47
C ASP A 216 -21.46 -9.83 3.42
N GLN A 217 -20.16 -10.10 3.42
CA GLN A 217 -19.57 -11.11 4.29
C GLN A 217 -19.70 -10.73 5.78
N ALA A 218 -19.39 -9.50 6.15
CA ALA A 218 -19.53 -9.02 7.53
C ALA A 218 -21.00 -9.08 8.01
N MET A 219 -21.96 -8.76 7.13
CA MET A 219 -23.39 -8.92 7.45
C MET A 219 -23.77 -10.38 7.66
N ALA A 220 -23.25 -11.29 6.82
CA ALA A 220 -23.52 -12.72 6.93
C ALA A 220 -22.93 -13.30 8.24
N ASP A 221 -21.66 -13.00 8.53
CA ASP A 221 -20.94 -13.51 9.71
C ASP A 221 -21.61 -13.04 11.02
N ARG A 222 -22.08 -11.81 11.06
CA ARG A 222 -22.78 -11.24 12.24
C ARG A 222 -24.30 -11.44 12.22
N ARG A 223 -24.84 -12.07 11.18
CA ARG A 223 -26.30 -12.26 10.99
C ARG A 223 -27.08 -10.93 11.03
N VAL A 224 -26.53 -9.90 10.41
CA VAL A 224 -27.16 -8.57 10.32
C VAL A 224 -28.33 -8.64 9.34
N ALA A 225 -29.52 -8.20 9.78
CA ALA A 225 -30.69 -8.18 8.91
C ALA A 225 -30.51 -7.18 7.76
N ALA A 226 -30.90 -7.56 6.54
CA ALA A 226 -30.79 -6.68 5.36
C ALA A 226 -31.51 -5.33 5.53
N SER A 227 -32.61 -5.30 6.29
CA SER A 227 -33.34 -4.08 6.60
C SER A 227 -32.57 -3.07 7.49
N ARG A 228 -31.47 -3.51 8.10
CA ARG A 228 -30.60 -2.64 8.91
C ARG A 228 -29.66 -1.79 8.05
N VAL A 229 -29.41 -2.16 6.80
CA VAL A 229 -28.40 -1.53 5.95
C VAL A 229 -29.04 -1.02 4.66
N ILE A 230 -29.07 0.30 4.50
CA ILE A 230 -29.46 0.97 3.26
C ILE A 230 -28.19 1.21 2.45
N ARG A 231 -28.15 0.71 1.22
CA ARG A 231 -26.98 0.86 0.34
C ARG A 231 -27.27 1.81 -0.80
N GLU A 232 -26.37 2.74 -1.03
CA GLU A 232 -26.40 3.65 -2.19
C GLU A 232 -25.04 3.69 -2.86
N LYS A 233 -25.01 3.56 -4.19
CA LYS A 233 -23.79 3.75 -4.99
C LYS A 233 -23.69 5.24 -5.34
N ILE A 234 -22.70 5.90 -4.76
CA ILE A 234 -22.47 7.35 -4.88
C ILE A 234 -21.11 7.58 -5.53
N SER A 235 -21.10 8.27 -6.66
CA SER A 235 -19.85 8.72 -7.28
C SER A 235 -19.17 9.75 -6.38
N ALA A 236 -17.87 9.57 -6.15
CA ALA A 236 -17.03 10.49 -5.37
C ALA A 236 -17.06 11.94 -5.90
N ARG A 237 -17.39 12.10 -7.16
CA ARG A 237 -17.41 13.38 -7.87
C ARG A 237 -18.78 14.00 -7.97
N SER A 238 -19.82 13.35 -7.45
CA SER A 238 -21.21 13.75 -7.64
C SER A 238 -21.86 14.23 -6.35
N MET A 239 -21.72 15.53 -6.04
CA MET A 239 -22.49 16.17 -4.97
C MET A 239 -24.02 16.00 -5.16
N ARG A 240 -24.48 15.93 -6.41
CA ARG A 240 -25.89 15.74 -6.74
C ARG A 240 -26.40 14.37 -6.27
N GLU A 241 -25.61 13.31 -6.45
CA GLU A 241 -25.97 11.97 -6.00
C GLU A 241 -26.00 11.89 -4.48
N ALA A 242 -24.97 12.44 -3.82
CA ALA A 242 -24.93 12.53 -2.37
C ALA A 242 -26.16 13.25 -1.81
N LEU A 243 -26.53 14.43 -2.37
CA LEU A 243 -27.70 15.19 -1.99
C LEU A 243 -28.99 14.40 -2.20
N LYS A 244 -29.12 13.75 -3.37
CA LYS A 244 -30.31 12.93 -3.69
C LYS A 244 -30.45 11.78 -2.70
N SER A 245 -29.35 11.12 -2.34
CA SER A 245 -29.33 10.03 -1.36
C SER A 245 -29.77 10.52 0.02
N LEU A 246 -29.22 11.63 0.51
CA LEU A 246 -29.61 12.21 1.81
C LEU A 246 -31.11 12.54 1.88
N ARG A 247 -31.63 13.22 0.87
CA ARG A 247 -33.07 13.58 0.81
C ARG A 247 -33.99 12.37 0.70
N LYS A 248 -33.57 11.35 -0.08
CA LYS A 248 -34.32 10.11 -0.26
C LYS A 248 -34.47 9.34 1.05
N HIS A 249 -33.44 9.35 1.88
CA HIS A 249 -33.38 8.55 3.10
C HIS A 249 -33.47 9.38 4.38
N GLU A 250 -33.96 10.59 4.27
CA GLU A 250 -34.20 11.47 5.44
C GLU A 250 -35.09 10.77 6.48
N GLY A 251 -34.59 10.66 7.72
CA GLY A 251 -35.31 9.97 8.82
C GLY A 251 -35.24 8.42 8.76
N GLU A 252 -34.64 7.83 7.73
CA GLU A 252 -34.58 6.38 7.60
C GLU A 252 -33.31 5.75 8.19
N PHE A 253 -32.28 6.54 8.53
CA PHE A 253 -31.02 6.05 9.10
C PHE A 253 -30.64 6.75 10.39
N ASP A 254 -29.89 6.06 11.23
CA ASP A 254 -29.36 6.56 12.50
C ASP A 254 -27.86 6.90 12.40
N MET A 255 -27.15 6.28 11.46
CA MET A 255 -25.72 6.44 11.23
C MET A 255 -25.43 6.39 9.72
N ILE A 256 -24.51 7.22 9.26
CA ILE A 256 -23.99 7.15 7.87
C ILE A 256 -22.59 6.57 7.85
N VAL A 257 -22.33 5.72 6.87
CA VAL A 257 -21.03 5.08 6.61
C VAL A 257 -20.57 5.48 5.22
N LEU A 258 -19.42 6.11 5.12
CA LEU A 258 -18.91 6.62 3.84
C LEU A 258 -17.39 6.63 3.80
N ARG A 259 -16.84 6.90 2.63
CA ARG A 259 -15.42 7.02 2.45
C ARG A 259 -14.91 8.44 2.70
N ASP A 260 -13.62 8.55 3.06
CA ASP A 260 -12.94 9.81 3.39
C ASP A 260 -13.15 10.92 2.34
N PHE A 261 -12.95 10.62 1.07
CA PHE A 261 -13.12 11.60 -0.02
C PHE A 261 -14.61 12.00 -0.23
N MET A 262 -15.56 11.12 0.09
CA MET A 262 -17.00 11.44 0.04
C MET A 262 -17.38 12.42 1.14
N LEU A 263 -16.76 12.28 2.32
CA LEU A 263 -16.98 13.25 3.41
C LEU A 263 -16.58 14.66 2.98
N GLY A 264 -15.38 14.80 2.37
CA GLY A 264 -14.88 16.08 1.88
C GLY A 264 -15.82 16.79 0.91
N THR A 265 -16.64 16.03 0.18
CA THR A 265 -17.67 16.57 -0.71
C THR A 265 -18.98 16.84 0.04
N ALA A 266 -19.42 15.91 0.88
CA ALA A 266 -20.75 15.92 1.46
C ALA A 266 -20.93 16.95 2.57
N ILE A 267 -19.91 17.24 3.36
CA ILE A 267 -20.00 18.20 4.49
C ILE A 267 -20.35 19.64 4.07
N TYR A 268 -20.12 19.98 2.80
CA TYR A 268 -20.45 21.30 2.25
C TYR A 268 -21.90 21.40 1.75
N LEU A 269 -22.65 20.29 1.73
CA LEU A 269 -24.06 20.29 1.37
C LEU A 269 -24.89 20.91 2.50
N PRO A 270 -25.82 21.84 2.20
CA PRO A 270 -26.73 22.37 3.21
C PRO A 270 -27.50 21.28 3.95
N GLU A 271 -27.93 20.25 3.24
CA GLU A 271 -28.64 19.10 3.76
C GLU A 271 -27.80 18.25 4.73
N TRP A 272 -26.47 18.29 4.61
CA TRP A 272 -25.60 17.62 5.59
C TRP A 272 -25.92 18.12 7.01
N ARG A 273 -26.03 19.43 7.20
CA ARG A 273 -26.29 20.04 8.50
C ARG A 273 -27.70 19.73 9.05
N THR A 274 -28.68 19.52 8.16
CA THR A 274 -30.06 19.28 8.58
C THR A 274 -30.41 17.81 8.72
N ILE A 275 -29.80 16.93 7.89
CA ILE A 275 -30.13 15.50 7.82
C ILE A 275 -29.13 14.65 8.61
N VAL A 276 -27.86 15.04 8.61
CA VAL A 276 -26.79 14.26 9.24
C VAL A 276 -26.36 14.81 10.60
N ASP A 277 -26.69 16.09 10.89
CA ASP A 277 -26.25 16.74 12.13
C ASP A 277 -26.71 15.96 13.38
N GLY A 278 -25.76 15.78 14.30
CA GLY A 278 -25.96 14.98 15.51
C GLY A 278 -25.97 13.46 15.32
N ARG A 279 -26.00 12.95 14.08
CA ARG A 279 -25.89 11.50 13.83
C ARG A 279 -24.43 11.06 13.72
N PRO A 280 -24.10 9.84 14.15
CA PRO A 280 -22.77 9.27 13.94
C PRO A 280 -22.42 9.14 12.46
N VAL A 281 -21.18 9.49 12.12
CA VAL A 281 -20.60 9.37 10.79
C VAL A 281 -19.38 8.46 10.87
N ALA A 282 -19.48 7.27 10.33
CA ALA A 282 -18.34 6.37 10.22
C ALA A 282 -17.60 6.62 8.89
N VAL A 283 -16.35 7.01 8.97
CA VAL A 283 -15.52 7.29 7.80
C VAL A 283 -14.52 6.18 7.60
N MET A 284 -14.68 5.46 6.50
CA MET A 284 -13.72 4.44 6.06
C MET A 284 -12.56 5.14 5.37
N ASN A 285 -11.46 5.35 6.09
CA ASN A 285 -10.25 5.95 5.55
C ASN A 285 -9.31 4.88 5.03
N THR A 286 -9.12 4.86 3.72
CA THR A 286 -8.18 3.98 3.05
C THR A 286 -6.94 4.72 2.54
N SER A 287 -6.92 6.05 2.64
CA SER A 287 -5.77 6.89 2.35
C SER A 287 -5.11 7.36 3.65
N MET A 288 -3.80 7.58 3.61
CA MET A 288 -3.05 8.10 4.77
C MET A 288 -3.38 9.56 5.07
N ALA A 289 -3.88 10.30 4.08
CA ALA A 289 -4.16 11.72 4.18
C ALA A 289 -5.63 11.95 4.55
N PHE A 290 -5.94 11.87 5.83
CA PHE A 290 -7.22 12.35 6.35
C PHE A 290 -7.03 13.82 6.74
N PRO A 291 -7.84 14.76 6.20
CA PRO A 291 -7.71 16.16 6.58
C PRO A 291 -7.91 16.33 8.09
N ALA A 292 -6.96 17.00 8.74
CA ALA A 292 -6.97 17.19 10.20
C ALA A 292 -8.25 17.89 10.69
N ASP A 293 -8.84 18.74 9.86
CA ASP A 293 -10.08 19.44 10.16
C ASP A 293 -11.29 18.50 10.33
N PHE A 294 -11.25 17.33 9.69
CA PHE A 294 -12.33 16.35 9.81
C PHE A 294 -12.33 15.60 11.15
N ASP A 295 -11.15 15.48 11.78
CA ASP A 295 -11.05 14.91 13.13
C ASP A 295 -11.73 15.82 14.19
N GLN A 296 -11.94 17.09 13.86
CA GLN A 296 -12.63 18.07 14.74
C GLN A 296 -14.15 18.07 14.56
N LEU A 297 -14.67 17.39 13.53
CA LEU A 297 -16.11 17.33 13.32
C LEU A 297 -16.77 16.48 14.42
N PRO A 298 -17.87 16.99 15.05
CA PRO A 298 -18.58 16.22 16.04
C PRO A 298 -19.18 14.97 15.41
N ASN A 299 -19.20 13.86 16.16
CA ASN A 299 -19.77 12.57 15.76
C ASN A 299 -19.12 11.89 14.53
N VAL A 300 -17.93 12.31 14.11
CA VAL A 300 -17.14 11.63 13.07
C VAL A 300 -16.21 10.58 13.71
N TYR A 301 -16.35 9.34 13.28
CA TYR A 301 -15.54 8.19 13.73
C TYR A 301 -14.74 7.68 12.55
N ARG A 302 -13.43 7.60 12.69
CA ARG A 302 -12.53 7.18 11.62
C ARG A 302 -12.13 5.72 11.79
N LEU A 303 -12.44 4.90 10.77
CA LEU A 303 -11.88 3.57 10.62
C LEU A 303 -10.73 3.66 9.60
N THR A 304 -9.56 3.19 9.97
CA THR A 304 -8.35 3.29 9.14
C THR A 304 -7.53 2.02 9.21
N PHE A 305 -6.58 1.88 8.30
CA PHE A 305 -5.56 0.86 8.39
C PHE A 305 -4.30 1.48 9.00
N PRO A 306 -3.71 0.85 10.04
CA PRO A 306 -2.62 1.45 10.83
C PRO A 306 -1.33 1.65 10.03
N THR A 307 -1.19 0.91 8.94
CA THR A 307 -0.01 0.98 8.07
C THR A 307 -0.47 0.96 6.62
N SER A 308 0.08 1.85 5.79
CA SER A 308 -0.22 1.82 4.37
C SER A 308 0.28 0.52 3.72
N LEU A 309 -0.44 0.05 2.69
CA LEU A 309 0.00 -1.11 1.92
C LEU A 309 1.37 -0.87 1.27
N LEU A 310 1.66 0.37 0.86
CA LEU A 310 2.96 0.74 0.29
C LEU A 310 4.09 0.62 1.30
N LYS A 311 3.90 1.10 2.54
CA LYS A 311 4.89 0.94 3.60
C LYS A 311 5.11 -0.54 3.94
N SER A 312 4.05 -1.33 3.99
CA SER A 312 4.17 -2.78 4.21
C SER A 312 4.86 -3.52 3.04
N SER A 313 4.84 -2.95 1.84
CA SER A 313 5.59 -3.51 0.70
C SER A 313 7.10 -3.45 0.89
N GLN A 314 7.60 -2.46 1.63
CA GLN A 314 9.01 -2.35 2.00
C GLN A 314 9.48 -3.59 2.79
N GLU A 315 8.70 -4.01 3.82
CA GLU A 315 9.02 -5.23 4.58
C GLU A 315 9.14 -6.44 3.67
N PHE A 316 8.25 -6.57 2.68
CA PHE A 316 8.27 -7.67 1.74
C PHE A 316 9.58 -7.73 0.96
N PHE A 317 10.03 -6.62 0.38
CA PHE A 317 11.22 -6.61 -0.48
C PHE A 317 12.54 -6.66 0.30
N PHE A 318 12.64 -5.90 1.40
CA PHE A 318 13.92 -5.64 2.04
C PHE A 318 14.15 -6.42 3.34
N GLU A 319 13.09 -6.78 4.05
CA GLU A 319 13.21 -7.49 5.32
C GLU A 319 12.87 -8.96 5.22
N ARG A 320 11.91 -9.33 4.36
CA ARG A 320 11.36 -10.69 4.26
C ARG A 320 11.75 -11.45 3.00
N HIS A 321 12.73 -10.98 2.27
CA HIS A 321 13.28 -11.68 1.11
C HIS A 321 12.23 -12.04 0.06
N ASN A 322 11.34 -11.11 -0.24
CA ASN A 322 10.23 -11.27 -1.19
C ASN A 322 9.21 -12.36 -0.79
N GLN A 323 9.01 -12.55 0.50
CA GLN A 323 7.99 -13.45 1.05
C GLN A 323 7.06 -12.71 1.99
N LEU A 324 5.77 -13.03 1.92
CA LEU A 324 4.80 -12.57 2.93
C LEU A 324 4.96 -13.39 4.22
N PRO A 325 4.58 -12.82 5.38
CA PRO A 325 4.61 -13.54 6.65
C PRO A 325 3.90 -14.89 6.56
N GLY A 326 4.54 -15.96 7.04
CA GLY A 326 3.99 -17.32 6.99
C GLY A 326 3.95 -17.97 5.61
N GLY A 327 4.61 -17.37 4.59
CA GLY A 327 4.66 -17.92 3.23
C GLY A 327 3.31 -17.87 2.48
N VAL A 328 2.34 -17.09 2.97
CA VAL A 328 1.04 -16.93 2.32
C VAL A 328 1.14 -16.13 1.03
N MET A 329 0.20 -16.34 0.10
CA MET A 329 0.14 -15.55 -1.14
C MET A 329 -0.63 -14.24 -0.99
N VAL A 330 -1.50 -14.13 0.00
CA VAL A 330 -2.31 -12.93 0.27
C VAL A 330 -2.21 -12.57 1.75
N LYS A 331 -1.83 -11.33 2.04
CA LYS A 331 -1.86 -10.75 3.39
C LYS A 331 -2.89 -9.62 3.42
N ARG A 332 -3.83 -9.70 4.35
CA ARG A 332 -4.84 -8.67 4.59
C ARG A 332 -4.47 -7.83 5.81
N HIS A 333 -4.58 -6.51 5.64
CA HIS A 333 -4.38 -5.55 6.72
C HIS A 333 -5.71 -5.29 7.42
N LYS A 334 -5.73 -5.51 8.72
CA LYS A 334 -6.91 -5.26 9.56
C LYS A 334 -7.10 -3.77 9.84
N ALA A 335 -8.36 -3.35 9.89
CA ALA A 335 -8.73 -2.00 10.24
C ALA A 335 -8.58 -1.74 11.75
N VAL A 336 -8.51 -0.47 12.10
CA VAL A 336 -8.62 0.00 13.48
C VAL A 336 -9.59 1.19 13.55
N LEU A 337 -10.33 1.27 14.64
CA LEU A 337 -11.10 2.46 14.97
C LEU A 337 -10.15 3.45 15.64
N ALA A 338 -9.85 4.57 14.95
CA ALA A 338 -9.06 5.63 15.53
C ALA A 338 -9.88 6.28 16.66
N LYS A 339 -9.33 6.35 17.87
CA LYS A 339 -9.98 7.05 18.98
C LYS A 339 -10.16 8.51 18.59
N LYS A 340 -11.33 9.06 18.90
CA LYS A 340 -11.58 10.48 18.84
C LYS A 340 -10.59 11.15 19.82
N PRO A 341 -9.89 12.24 19.47
CA PRO A 341 -9.12 12.98 20.46
C PRO A 341 -10.08 13.35 21.59
N GLU A 342 -9.70 13.09 22.84
CA GLU A 342 -10.45 13.52 24.00
C GLU A 342 -10.58 15.03 23.89
N THR A 343 -11.81 15.51 23.71
CA THR A 343 -12.11 16.93 23.81
C THR A 343 -11.76 17.31 25.23
N THR A 344 -10.63 17.99 25.41
CA THR A 344 -10.32 18.68 26.66
C THR A 344 -11.46 19.64 26.91
N ASP A 345 -12.30 19.27 27.86
CA ASP A 345 -13.41 20.12 28.34
C ASP A 345 -12.78 21.37 28.95
N SER A 346 -12.60 22.39 28.12
CA SER A 346 -12.13 23.72 28.55
C SER A 346 -13.32 24.51 29.14
N ARG A 347 -14.00 23.89 30.09
CA ARG A 347 -14.94 24.59 30.98
C ARG A 347 -14.48 24.34 32.42
N LYS A 348 -13.51 25.15 32.85
CA LYS A 348 -13.36 25.56 34.23
C LYS A 348 -12.99 27.03 34.27
#